data_81685f598183db3632902e341e087a4e
#
_entry.id   81685f598183db3632902e341e087a4e
#
_cell.length_a   1.000
_cell.length_b   1.000
_cell.length_c   1.000
_cell.angle_alpha   90.00
_cell.angle_beta   90.00
_cell.angle_gamma   90.00
#
_symmetry.space_group_name_H-M   'P 1'
#
loop_
_entity.id
_entity.type
_entity.pdbx_description
1 polymer ?
#
loop_
_entity_poly.entity_id
_entity_poly.type
_entity_poly.pdbx_seq_one_letter_code
_entity_poly.pdbx_strand_id
1 'polypeptide(L)'
;VNFCQLSGGEQKLVLRDRYNPFPVIQKSSNFPDEFVYVGGFENAFGSLVVSKNIEHLLFNCSGFISPKKNSKLSFEPLVSSGDKTGFTQADTFWAKDGSGNRRGLNPSKTKVPGTGKQQVIAAKVTGKTKSSVSGRQISVIVVSDTDFMADAYYQFARTPVNPSFPIKVQNSSFASGL
;
A
#
# COMPACT_ATOMS: atom_id res chain seq x y z
N VAL A 1 20.75 -5.48 2.54
CA VAL A 1 21.11 -4.13 2.10
C VAL A 1 19.84 -3.28 2.11
N ASN A 2 19.76 -2.30 3.01
CA ASN A 2 18.60 -1.41 3.14
C ASN A 2 18.71 -0.28 2.11
N PHE A 3 18.00 -0.34 1.00
CA PHE A 3 18.01 0.70 -0.05
C PHE A 3 16.74 1.56 -0.08
N CYS A 4 15.71 1.19 0.65
CA CYS A 4 14.53 2.03 0.91
C CYS A 4 14.09 1.90 2.36
N GLN A 5 13.23 2.79 2.79
CA GLN A 5 12.65 2.79 4.12
C GLN A 5 11.19 2.33 4.03
N LEU A 6 10.86 1.29 4.79
CA LEU A 6 9.51 0.75 4.89
C LEU A 6 8.84 1.30 6.15
N SER A 7 7.71 1.95 6.01
CA SER A 7 7.00 2.54 7.14
C SER A 7 6.53 1.49 8.16
N GLY A 8 6.10 0.33 7.69
CA GLY A 8 5.69 -0.77 8.55
C GLY A 8 6.83 -1.42 9.34
N GLY A 9 8.06 -1.35 8.81
CA GLY A 9 9.27 -1.86 9.47
C GLY A 9 9.93 -0.85 10.40
N GLU A 10 10.63 0.12 9.81
CA GLU A 10 11.45 1.08 10.58
C GLU A 10 10.60 2.14 11.29
N GLN A 11 9.54 2.65 10.65
CA GLN A 11 8.70 3.71 11.22
C GLN A 11 7.49 3.18 11.97
N LYS A 12 7.16 1.89 11.81
CA LYS A 12 5.99 1.27 12.44
C LYS A 12 4.69 2.02 12.17
N LEU A 13 4.51 2.52 10.94
CA LEU A 13 3.34 3.27 10.50
C LEU A 13 2.52 2.43 9.53
N VAL A 14 1.20 2.50 9.68
CA VAL A 14 0.20 1.85 8.82
C VAL A 14 -0.62 2.93 8.15
N LEU A 15 -0.83 2.83 6.84
CA LEU A 15 -1.67 3.75 6.08
C LEU A 15 -3.15 3.56 6.44
N ARG A 16 -3.86 4.67 6.42
CA ARG A 16 -5.31 4.75 6.64
C ARG A 16 -5.91 5.60 5.54
N ASP A 17 -6.86 5.04 4.79
CA ASP A 17 -7.53 5.75 3.71
C ASP A 17 -8.94 6.13 4.11
N ARG A 18 -9.27 7.42 3.98
CA ARG A 18 -10.60 7.94 4.27
C ARG A 18 -11.57 7.76 3.09
N TYR A 19 -11.05 7.38 1.94
CA TYR A 19 -11.83 7.16 0.75
C TYR A 19 -11.78 5.69 0.34
N ASN A 20 -12.88 5.00 0.49
CA ASN A 20 -13.05 3.63 0.00
C ASN A 20 -14.34 3.57 -0.83
N PRO A 21 -14.24 3.37 -2.16
CA PRO A 21 -15.38 3.33 -3.05
C PRO A 21 -16.14 2.01 -3.02
N PHE A 22 -15.67 0.99 -2.26
CA PHE A 22 -16.27 -0.34 -2.24
C PHE A 22 -17.37 -0.45 -1.15
N PRO A 23 -18.68 -0.40 -1.52
CA PRO A 23 -19.78 -0.43 -0.56
C PRO A 23 -19.81 -1.70 0.29
N VAL A 24 -19.33 -2.83 -0.24
CA VAL A 24 -19.29 -4.10 0.52
C VAL A 24 -18.29 -4.01 1.66
N ILE A 25 -17.12 -3.45 1.41
CA ILE A 25 -16.11 -3.25 2.47
C ILE A 25 -16.65 -2.27 3.52
N GLN A 26 -17.29 -1.17 3.08
CA GLN A 26 -17.89 -0.19 4.00
C GLN A 26 -18.98 -0.79 4.88
N LYS A 27 -19.78 -1.74 4.35
CA LYS A 27 -20.85 -2.41 5.10
C LYS A 27 -20.40 -3.56 5.97
N SER A 28 -19.36 -4.29 5.54
CA SER A 28 -18.88 -5.49 6.22
C SER A 28 -17.74 -5.22 7.20
N SER A 29 -17.05 -4.11 7.08
CA SER A 29 -15.95 -3.74 7.96
C SER A 29 -16.33 -2.59 8.90
N ASN A 30 -16.06 -2.76 10.19
CA ASN A 30 -16.14 -1.68 11.18
C ASN A 30 -15.01 -0.65 11.01
N PHE A 31 -14.01 -0.97 10.19
CA PHE A 31 -12.79 -0.18 9.99
C PHE A 31 -12.44 -0.07 8.50
N PRO A 32 -13.32 0.50 7.67
CA PRO A 32 -13.12 0.55 6.22
C PRO A 32 -11.90 1.39 5.81
N ASP A 33 -11.39 2.25 6.66
CA ASP A 33 -10.23 3.09 6.43
C ASP A 33 -8.87 2.35 6.57
N GLU A 34 -8.87 1.09 6.99
CA GLU A 34 -7.71 0.19 6.91
C GLU A 34 -7.41 -0.23 5.46
N PHE A 35 -8.41 -0.15 4.59
CA PHE A 35 -8.26 -0.44 3.18
C PHE A 35 -7.83 0.81 2.42
N VAL A 36 -6.66 0.74 1.80
CA VAL A 36 -6.13 1.81 0.95
C VAL A 36 -6.53 1.53 -0.49
N TYR A 37 -7.40 2.37 -1.02
CA TYR A 37 -7.80 2.32 -2.42
C TYR A 37 -6.88 3.18 -3.27
N VAL A 38 -6.41 2.61 -4.38
CA VAL A 38 -5.58 3.31 -5.37
C VAL A 38 -6.27 3.26 -6.72
N GLY A 39 -6.53 4.40 -7.30
CA GLY A 39 -7.14 4.53 -8.63
C GLY A 39 -8.06 5.74 -8.78
N GLY A 40 -8.35 6.12 -10.03
CA GLY A 40 -9.23 7.23 -10.34
C GLY A 40 -8.69 8.62 -10.00
N PHE A 41 -7.40 8.76 -9.70
CA PHE A 41 -6.75 10.04 -9.44
C PHE A 41 -5.36 10.12 -10.12
N GLU A 42 -4.88 11.33 -10.27
CA GLU A 42 -3.61 11.62 -10.93
C GLU A 42 -2.41 11.03 -10.17
N ASN A 43 -1.43 10.51 -10.90
CA ASN A 43 -0.21 9.88 -10.36
C ASN A 43 -0.45 8.69 -9.43
N ALA A 44 -1.61 8.03 -9.54
CA ALA A 44 -1.88 6.78 -8.82
C ALA A 44 -0.88 5.68 -9.22
N PHE A 45 -0.56 5.62 -10.51
CA PHE A 45 0.28 4.58 -11.11
C PHE A 45 1.46 5.17 -11.88
N GLY A 46 2.61 4.51 -11.78
CA GLY A 46 3.80 4.85 -12.55
C GLY A 46 3.71 4.43 -14.01
N SER A 47 4.69 4.83 -14.81
CA SER A 47 4.73 4.62 -16.27
C SER A 47 5.23 3.24 -16.69
N LEU A 48 5.75 2.43 -15.79
CA LEU A 48 6.25 1.09 -16.13
C LEU A 48 5.11 0.15 -16.53
N VAL A 49 5.43 -0.82 -17.39
CA VAL A 49 4.47 -1.81 -17.91
C VAL A 49 3.68 -2.51 -16.81
N VAL A 50 4.33 -2.83 -15.70
CA VAL A 50 3.71 -3.48 -14.53
C VAL A 50 2.58 -2.65 -13.88
N SER A 51 2.61 -1.33 -14.00
CA SER A 51 1.62 -0.43 -13.42
C SER A 51 0.79 0.35 -14.44
N LYS A 52 1.30 0.49 -15.68
CA LYS A 52 0.70 1.36 -16.72
C LYS A 52 -0.76 1.01 -17.09
N ASN A 53 -1.12 -0.27 -17.05
CA ASN A 53 -2.45 -0.74 -17.44
C ASN A 53 -3.34 -1.09 -16.22
N ILE A 54 -2.90 -0.66 -15.04
CA ILE A 54 -3.66 -0.84 -13.80
C ILE A 54 -4.49 0.41 -13.57
N GLU A 55 -5.77 0.23 -13.32
CA GLU A 55 -6.70 1.30 -13.01
C GLU A 55 -7.10 1.35 -11.53
N HIS A 56 -7.18 0.17 -10.91
CA HIS A 56 -7.67 0.04 -9.53
C HIS A 56 -6.94 -1.05 -8.74
N LEU A 57 -6.37 -0.68 -7.61
CA LEU A 57 -5.81 -1.60 -6.61
C LEU A 57 -6.42 -1.34 -5.24
N LEU A 58 -6.40 -2.39 -4.40
CA LEU A 58 -6.84 -2.32 -3.02
C LEU A 58 -5.79 -2.99 -2.12
N PHE A 59 -5.38 -2.32 -1.07
CA PHE A 59 -4.44 -2.81 -0.07
C PHE A 59 -5.09 -2.82 1.30
N ASN A 60 -4.68 -3.73 2.17
CA ASN A 60 -5.18 -3.81 3.54
C ASN A 60 -4.05 -3.62 4.53
N CYS A 61 -4.23 -2.71 5.47
CA CYS A 61 -3.22 -2.40 6.49
C CYS A 61 -1.82 -2.09 5.92
N SER A 62 -1.76 -1.55 4.71
CA SER A 62 -0.52 -1.29 4.00
C SER A 62 0.39 -0.32 4.73
N GLY A 63 1.69 -0.49 4.57
CA GLY A 63 2.68 0.53 4.87
C GLY A 63 2.89 1.48 3.69
N PHE A 64 3.98 2.22 3.73
CA PHE A 64 4.47 3.02 2.62
C PHE A 64 6.00 2.96 2.55
N ILE A 65 6.54 3.39 1.42
CA ILE A 65 7.96 3.30 1.09
C ILE A 65 8.47 4.70 0.80
N SER A 66 9.66 5.02 1.29
CA SER A 66 10.37 6.24 0.91
C SER A 66 11.85 5.95 0.64
N PRO A 67 12.51 6.72 -0.23
CA PRO A 67 13.95 6.59 -0.40
C PRO A 67 14.67 6.96 0.89
N LYS A 68 15.75 6.26 1.22
CA LYS A 68 16.62 6.69 2.31
C LYS A 68 17.28 8.01 1.97
N LYS A 69 17.37 8.88 2.97
CA LYS A 69 18.16 10.11 2.87
C LYS A 69 19.59 9.77 2.42
N ASN A 70 20.07 10.46 1.41
CA ASN A 70 21.39 10.23 0.79
C ASN A 70 21.55 8.90 0.04
N SER A 71 20.47 8.20 -0.33
CA SER A 71 20.53 7.07 -1.25
C SER A 71 21.00 7.54 -2.63
N LYS A 72 21.95 6.79 -3.22
CA LYS A 72 22.40 6.99 -4.62
C LYS A 72 21.64 6.12 -5.61
N LEU A 73 20.67 5.36 -5.14
CA LEU A 73 19.83 4.51 -5.96
C LEU A 73 18.66 5.33 -6.54
N SER A 74 18.28 5.03 -7.75
CA SER A 74 17.06 5.55 -8.35
C SER A 74 15.85 4.93 -7.66
N PHE A 75 14.84 5.75 -7.36
CA PHE A 75 13.59 5.36 -6.75
C PHE A 75 12.44 5.83 -7.64
N GLU A 76 11.73 4.89 -8.24
CA GLU A 76 10.64 5.16 -9.17
C GLU A 76 9.32 4.64 -8.55
N PRO A 77 8.39 5.53 -8.18
CA PRO A 77 7.08 5.14 -7.70
C PRO A 77 6.31 4.35 -8.76
N LEU A 78 5.71 3.23 -8.37
CA LEU A 78 4.85 2.41 -9.22
C LEU A 78 3.38 2.51 -8.83
N VAL A 79 3.13 2.60 -7.53
CA VAL A 79 1.79 2.71 -6.94
C VAL A 79 1.84 3.71 -5.81
N SER A 80 0.96 4.69 -5.85
CA SER A 80 0.84 5.73 -4.83
C SER A 80 -0.60 5.85 -4.33
N SER A 81 -0.78 6.10 -3.05
CA SER A 81 -2.08 6.37 -2.45
C SER A 81 -2.64 7.73 -2.87
N GLY A 82 -3.92 7.97 -2.59
CA GLY A 82 -4.51 9.31 -2.69
C GLY A 82 -3.99 10.27 -1.61
N ASP A 83 -4.31 11.54 -1.76
CA ASP A 83 -3.96 12.63 -0.82
C ASP A 83 -4.76 12.59 0.49
N LYS A 84 -5.90 11.89 0.49
CA LYS A 84 -6.75 11.69 1.69
C LYS A 84 -6.23 10.62 2.64
N THR A 85 -5.15 9.95 2.25
CA THR A 85 -4.50 8.92 3.06
C THR A 85 -3.73 9.56 4.22
N GLY A 86 -3.97 9.07 5.42
CA GLY A 86 -3.20 9.36 6.62
C GLY A 86 -2.43 8.14 7.08
N PHE A 87 -1.88 8.18 8.29
CA PHE A 87 -1.21 7.02 8.88
C PHE A 87 -1.37 6.98 10.40
N THR A 88 -1.28 5.78 10.96
CA THR A 88 -1.36 5.51 12.40
C THR A 88 -0.15 4.70 12.83
N GLN A 89 0.32 4.91 14.05
CA GLN A 89 1.37 4.07 14.65
C GLN A 89 0.87 2.62 14.76
N ALA A 90 1.66 1.64 14.29
CA ALA A 90 1.27 0.24 14.30
C ALA A 90 0.94 -0.28 15.72
N ASP A 91 1.66 0.20 16.73
CA ASP A 91 1.41 -0.21 18.13
C ASP A 91 0.07 0.29 18.69
N THR A 92 -0.45 1.39 18.17
CA THR A 92 -1.76 1.95 18.57
C THR A 92 -2.89 1.53 17.66
N PHE A 93 -2.57 0.97 16.50
CA PHE A 93 -3.52 0.48 15.51
C PHE A 93 -4.31 -0.73 16.01
N TRP A 94 -3.66 -1.58 16.81
CA TRP A 94 -4.27 -2.76 17.39
C TRP A 94 -4.82 -2.48 18.79
N ALA A 95 -6.06 -2.89 19.05
CA ALA A 95 -6.54 -3.03 20.42
C ALA A 95 -5.78 -4.15 21.12
N LYS A 96 -5.44 -3.95 22.39
CA LYS A 96 -4.75 -4.94 23.21
C LYS A 96 -5.61 -5.28 24.43
N ASP A 97 -5.58 -6.54 24.86
CA ASP A 97 -6.15 -6.94 26.16
C ASP A 97 -5.21 -6.57 27.33
N GLY A 98 -5.66 -6.84 28.55
CA GLY A 98 -4.88 -6.59 29.77
C GLY A 98 -3.53 -7.32 29.84
N SER A 99 -3.33 -8.36 29.03
CA SER A 99 -2.08 -9.11 28.91
C SER A 99 -1.21 -8.64 27.71
N GLY A 100 -1.65 -7.60 26.99
CA GLY A 100 -0.93 -7.03 25.84
C GLY A 100 -1.14 -7.77 24.51
N ASN A 101 -1.98 -8.80 24.46
CA ASN A 101 -2.29 -9.52 23.22
C ASN A 101 -3.20 -8.69 22.31
N ARG A 102 -3.01 -8.80 20.98
CA ARG A 102 -3.85 -8.14 19.99
C ARG A 102 -5.25 -8.74 19.97
N ARG A 103 -6.29 -7.90 20.04
CA ARG A 103 -7.71 -8.28 20.06
C ARG A 103 -8.52 -7.66 18.90
N GLY A 104 -7.87 -7.31 17.83
CA GLY A 104 -8.47 -6.63 16.68
C GLY A 104 -8.03 -5.18 16.56
N LEU A 105 -8.73 -4.42 15.73
CA LEU A 105 -8.41 -3.01 15.48
C LEU A 105 -8.90 -2.11 16.61
N ASN A 106 -8.14 -1.06 16.89
CA ASN A 106 -8.47 -0.11 17.94
C ASN A 106 -9.54 0.90 17.45
N PRO A 107 -10.79 0.84 17.93
CA PRO A 107 -11.88 1.68 17.44
C PRO A 107 -11.64 3.19 17.67
N SER A 108 -10.84 3.56 18.66
CA SER A 108 -10.52 4.97 18.92
C SER A 108 -9.56 5.59 17.89
N LYS A 109 -8.98 4.77 17.01
CA LYS A 109 -8.02 5.18 15.98
C LYS A 109 -8.57 5.10 14.54
N THR A 110 -9.89 4.99 14.40
CA THR A 110 -10.53 4.85 13.09
C THR A 110 -10.55 6.13 12.24
N LYS A 111 -10.40 7.29 12.87
CA LYS A 111 -10.42 8.59 12.18
C LYS A 111 -9.04 9.23 12.20
N VAL A 112 -8.30 9.05 11.13
CA VAL A 112 -7.00 9.69 10.95
C VAL A 112 -7.13 10.79 9.91
N PRO A 113 -6.65 12.01 10.18
CA PRO A 113 -6.65 13.08 9.19
C PRO A 113 -5.74 12.70 8.01
N GLY A 114 -6.17 13.00 6.80
CA GLY A 114 -5.32 12.87 5.62
C GLY A 114 -4.10 13.78 5.71
N THR A 115 -2.99 13.34 5.14
CA THR A 115 -1.73 14.10 5.13
C THR A 115 -1.70 15.21 4.07
N GLY A 116 -2.67 15.22 3.15
CA GLY A 116 -2.65 16.08 1.95
C GLY A 116 -1.55 15.68 0.95
N LYS A 117 -0.95 14.50 1.10
CA LYS A 117 0.14 14.00 0.27
C LYS A 117 -0.06 12.53 -0.06
N GLN A 118 0.26 12.17 -1.29
CA GLN A 118 0.34 10.78 -1.71
C GLN A 118 1.49 10.06 -1.01
N GLN A 119 1.28 8.79 -0.68
CA GLN A 119 2.28 7.91 -0.09
C GLN A 119 2.58 6.78 -1.07
N VAL A 120 3.85 6.46 -1.31
CA VAL A 120 4.25 5.39 -2.23
C VAL A 120 4.07 4.04 -1.56
N ILE A 121 3.30 3.15 -2.19
CA ILE A 121 3.01 1.79 -1.72
C ILE A 121 3.91 0.77 -2.42
N ALA A 122 4.17 0.98 -3.72
CA ALA A 122 5.09 0.16 -4.48
C ALA A 122 6.08 1.04 -5.26
N ALA A 123 7.34 0.61 -5.33
CA ALA A 123 8.39 1.34 -6.04
C ALA A 123 9.39 0.38 -6.69
N LYS A 124 9.95 0.79 -7.83
CA LYS A 124 11.14 0.18 -8.42
C LYS A 124 12.39 0.91 -7.92
N VAL A 125 13.35 0.15 -7.46
CA VAL A 125 14.65 0.65 -6.99
C VAL A 125 15.76 0.10 -7.89
N THR A 126 16.53 0.98 -8.50
CA THR A 126 17.61 0.59 -9.42
C THR A 126 18.92 1.31 -9.10
N GLY A 127 20.03 0.76 -9.54
CA GLY A 127 21.35 1.38 -9.42
C GLY A 127 22.45 0.38 -9.12
N LYS A 128 23.60 0.87 -8.66
CA LYS A 128 24.75 0.02 -8.33
C LYS A 128 24.88 -0.16 -6.83
N THR A 129 25.17 -1.38 -6.39
CA THR A 129 25.49 -1.66 -4.98
C THR A 129 26.85 -1.08 -4.61
N LYS A 130 27.07 -0.79 -3.34
CA LYS A 130 28.38 -0.39 -2.80
C LYS A 130 29.32 -1.59 -2.59
N SER A 131 29.16 -2.69 -3.30
CA SER A 131 30.05 -3.83 -3.16
C SER A 131 31.46 -3.48 -3.62
N SER A 132 32.42 -3.86 -2.85
CA SER A 132 33.81 -3.41 -2.91
C SER A 132 34.62 -3.80 -4.17
N VAL A 133 34.12 -4.63 -5.06
CA VAL A 133 34.93 -5.15 -6.18
C VAL A 133 34.33 -4.85 -7.56
N SER A 134 33.06 -4.78 -7.72
CA SER A 134 32.39 -4.33 -8.97
C SER A 134 30.94 -4.02 -8.70
N GLY A 135 30.59 -2.78 -8.38
CA GLY A 135 29.21 -2.42 -8.02
C GLY A 135 28.19 -3.09 -8.94
N ARG A 136 27.57 -4.17 -8.46
CA ARG A 136 26.56 -4.92 -9.23
C ARG A 136 25.34 -4.06 -9.48
N GLN A 137 24.84 -4.08 -10.69
CA GLN A 137 23.54 -3.48 -11.01
C GLN A 137 22.44 -4.21 -10.26
N ILE A 138 21.58 -3.46 -9.60
CA ILE A 138 20.36 -3.98 -8.99
C ILE A 138 19.13 -3.40 -9.67
N SER A 139 18.07 -4.20 -9.74
CA SER A 139 16.74 -3.78 -10.12
C SER A 139 15.78 -4.59 -9.25
N VAL A 140 15.04 -3.91 -8.36
CA VAL A 140 14.16 -4.55 -7.38
C VAL A 140 12.85 -3.79 -7.36
N ILE A 141 11.73 -4.51 -7.32
CA ILE A 141 10.42 -3.93 -7.00
C ILE A 141 10.13 -4.26 -5.54
N VAL A 142 9.71 -3.25 -4.80
CA VAL A 142 9.35 -3.35 -3.39
C VAL A 142 7.88 -2.95 -3.27
N VAL A 143 7.09 -3.79 -2.60
CA VAL A 143 5.70 -3.52 -2.24
C VAL A 143 5.60 -3.53 -0.72
N SER A 144 4.89 -2.56 -0.14
CA SER A 144 4.79 -2.39 1.32
C SER A 144 3.61 -3.13 1.96
N ASP A 145 3.05 -4.08 1.24
CA ASP A 145 1.94 -4.92 1.68
C ASP A 145 2.15 -6.34 1.14
N THR A 146 2.02 -7.35 1.97
CA THR A 146 2.09 -8.76 1.57
C THR A 146 0.73 -9.33 1.23
N ASP A 147 -0.33 -8.77 1.80
CA ASP A 147 -1.70 -9.28 1.68
C ASP A 147 -2.35 -8.88 0.35
N PHE A 148 -1.73 -7.99 -0.44
CA PHE A 148 -2.26 -7.55 -1.73
C PHE A 148 -2.45 -8.69 -2.74
N MET A 149 -1.84 -9.86 -2.51
CA MET A 149 -1.97 -11.10 -3.30
C MET A 149 -2.92 -12.12 -2.68
N ALA A 150 -3.61 -11.79 -1.57
CA ALA A 150 -4.50 -12.74 -0.91
C ALA A 150 -5.71 -13.12 -1.78
N ASP A 151 -6.21 -14.35 -1.59
CA ASP A 151 -7.32 -14.92 -2.38
C ASP A 151 -8.58 -14.05 -2.40
N ALA A 152 -8.84 -13.28 -1.35
CA ALA A 152 -9.95 -12.36 -1.29
C ALA A 152 -9.95 -11.34 -2.45
N TYR A 153 -8.77 -10.89 -2.89
CA TYR A 153 -8.67 -9.95 -4.01
C TYR A 153 -8.97 -10.60 -5.37
N TYR A 154 -8.73 -11.90 -5.52
CA TYR A 154 -9.17 -12.65 -6.71
C TYR A 154 -10.69 -12.68 -6.81
N GLN A 155 -11.38 -12.81 -5.69
CA GLN A 155 -12.84 -12.78 -5.67
C GLN A 155 -13.36 -11.37 -6.00
N PHE A 156 -12.75 -10.32 -5.48
CA PHE A 156 -13.09 -8.93 -5.83
C PHE A 156 -12.85 -8.60 -7.31
N ALA A 157 -11.88 -9.26 -7.96
CA ALA A 157 -11.63 -9.11 -9.38
C ALA A 157 -12.71 -9.79 -10.27
N ARG A 158 -13.32 -10.87 -9.79
CA ARG A 158 -14.30 -11.66 -10.54
C ARG A 158 -15.73 -11.19 -10.38
N THR A 159 -16.09 -10.74 -9.20
CA THR A 159 -17.44 -10.33 -8.88
C THR A 159 -17.44 -8.80 -8.73
N PRO A 160 -18.12 -8.05 -9.62
CA PRO A 160 -18.31 -6.62 -9.40
C PRO A 160 -18.99 -6.47 -8.04
N VAL A 161 -18.32 -5.82 -7.12
CA VAL A 161 -18.76 -5.65 -5.74
C VAL A 161 -20.08 -4.89 -5.65
N ASN A 162 -20.45 -4.20 -6.73
CA ASN A 162 -21.74 -3.58 -6.95
C ASN A 162 -21.98 -3.48 -8.47
N PRO A 163 -23.12 -4.00 -9.00
CA PRO A 163 -23.48 -3.82 -10.41
C PRO A 163 -23.58 -2.36 -10.85
N SER A 164 -23.89 -1.46 -9.91
CA SER A 164 -23.97 -0.01 -10.13
C SER A 164 -22.60 0.69 -10.05
N PHE A 165 -21.56 -0.03 -9.67
CA PHE A 165 -20.19 0.51 -9.52
C PHE A 165 -19.19 -0.54 -10.02
N PRO A 166 -18.91 -0.58 -11.33
CA PRO A 166 -18.19 -1.67 -11.97
C PRO A 166 -16.68 -1.63 -11.76
N ILE A 167 -16.20 -1.12 -10.64
CA ILE A 167 -14.76 -1.14 -10.33
C ILE A 167 -14.33 -2.58 -10.06
N LYS A 168 -13.37 -3.04 -10.85
CA LYS A 168 -12.69 -4.33 -10.66
C LYS A 168 -11.31 -4.07 -10.06
N VAL A 169 -11.05 -4.70 -8.93
CA VAL A 169 -9.72 -4.69 -8.32
C VAL A 169 -8.76 -5.54 -9.15
N GLN A 170 -7.62 -4.98 -9.54
CA GLN A 170 -6.65 -5.61 -10.44
C GLN A 170 -5.38 -6.09 -9.71
N ASN A 171 -5.49 -6.42 -8.43
CA ASN A 171 -4.35 -6.88 -7.63
C ASN A 171 -3.64 -8.09 -8.23
N SER A 172 -4.41 -9.05 -8.76
CA SER A 172 -3.84 -10.24 -9.44
C SER A 172 -3.07 -9.87 -10.72
N SER A 173 -3.59 -8.91 -11.50
CA SER A 173 -2.91 -8.45 -12.71
C SER A 173 -1.62 -7.72 -12.37
N PHE A 174 -1.63 -6.89 -11.32
CA PHE A 174 -0.43 -6.23 -10.82
C PHE A 174 0.60 -7.24 -10.33
N ALA A 175 0.18 -8.21 -9.49
CA ALA A 175 1.06 -9.25 -8.97
C ALA A 175 1.68 -10.11 -10.09
N SER A 176 0.93 -10.42 -11.14
CA SER A 176 1.43 -11.19 -12.29
C SER A 176 2.43 -10.42 -13.16
N GLY A 177 2.45 -9.09 -13.05
CA GLY A 177 3.37 -8.23 -13.78
C GLY A 177 4.70 -7.99 -13.05
N LEU A 178 4.77 -8.34 -11.75
CA LEU A 178 5.98 -8.19 -10.92
C LEU A 178 7.03 -9.25 -11.22
#